data_f94317b9ab03bdb63d062683ab0c128a
#
_entry.id   f94317b9ab03bdb63d062683ab0c128a
#
_cell.length_a   1.000
_cell.length_b   1.000
_cell.length_c   1.000
_cell.angle_alpha   90.00
_cell.angle_beta   90.00
_cell.angle_gamma   90.00
#
_symmetry.space_group_name_H-M   'P 1'
#
loop_
_entity.id
_entity.type
_entity.pdbx_description
1 polymer ?
#
loop_
_entity_poly.entity_id
_entity_poly.type
_entity_poly.pdbx_seq_one_letter_code
_entity_poly.pdbx_strand_id
1 'polypeptide(L)'
;MTKEVIVESFELDHTAVKAPYVRLIGEETGPKGDIISNFDIRLVQPNENAIPTAGLHTIEHLLAMLIRKRIDGMIDCSPFGCRTGFHMIMWGQHSSTEIAKVIKESLEEIASVSTWEDVPGTTIESCGNYKDHSLFSAKEWCRLILDQGISDNPFERHIV
;
A
#
# COMPACT_ATOMS: atom_id res chain seq x y z
N MET A 1 13.05 35.60 -0.18
CA MET A 1 13.50 34.30 0.37
C MET A 1 12.73 33.20 -0.33
N THR A 2 13.42 32.31 -1.02
CA THR A 2 12.79 31.12 -1.59
C THR A 2 12.41 30.16 -0.45
N LYS A 3 11.15 29.73 -0.37
CA LYS A 3 10.70 28.73 0.59
C LYS A 3 11.45 27.42 0.29
N GLU A 4 12.18 26.90 1.27
CA GLU A 4 12.75 25.57 1.17
C GLU A 4 11.61 24.55 1.08
N VAL A 5 11.62 23.73 0.05
CA VAL A 5 10.61 22.70 -0.18
C VAL A 5 11.23 21.35 0.11
N ILE A 6 10.75 20.70 1.17
CA ILE A 6 11.15 19.34 1.52
C ILE A 6 10.03 18.39 1.09
N VAL A 7 10.39 17.36 0.34
CA VAL A 7 9.49 16.26 -0.05
C VAL A 7 9.92 15.02 0.74
N GLU A 8 9.11 14.63 1.71
CA GLU A 8 9.46 13.57 2.67
C GLU A 8 9.91 12.28 1.99
N SER A 9 9.21 11.88 0.94
CA SER A 9 9.55 10.65 0.21
C SER A 9 10.92 10.67 -0.47
N PHE A 10 11.53 11.83 -0.66
CA PHE A 10 12.89 11.97 -1.21
C PHE A 10 13.97 11.95 -0.13
N GLU A 11 13.59 12.18 1.14
CA GLU A 11 14.50 12.14 2.28
C GLU A 11 14.74 10.71 2.78
N LEU A 12 13.85 9.77 2.45
CA LEU A 12 14.03 8.37 2.82
C LEU A 12 15.18 7.75 2.04
N ASP A 13 16.17 7.19 2.75
CA ASP A 13 17.22 6.39 2.11
C ASP A 13 16.67 5.04 1.64
N HIS A 14 16.32 4.97 0.36
CA HIS A 14 15.76 3.78 -0.26
C HIS A 14 16.75 2.60 -0.34
N THR A 15 18.03 2.83 -0.06
CA THR A 15 19.05 1.75 0.01
C THR A 15 19.16 1.14 1.40
N ALA A 16 18.69 1.82 2.43
CA ALA A 16 18.76 1.38 3.82
C ALA A 16 17.52 0.59 4.27
N VAL A 17 16.40 0.72 3.58
CA VAL A 17 15.13 0.07 3.96
C VAL A 17 15.12 -1.42 3.63
N LYS A 18 14.31 -2.18 4.35
CA LYS A 18 14.13 -3.63 4.21
C LYS A 18 12.65 -3.96 4.03
N ALA A 19 12.20 -4.01 2.79
CA ALA A 19 10.83 -4.37 2.44
C ALA A 19 10.58 -5.90 2.57
N PRO A 20 9.33 -6.36 2.74
CA PRO A 20 8.09 -5.58 2.91
C PRO A 20 7.96 -4.91 4.27
N TYR A 21 7.47 -3.68 4.29
CA TYR A 21 7.19 -2.96 5.55
C TYR A 21 6.00 -2.00 5.42
N VAL A 22 5.49 -1.59 6.59
CA VAL A 22 4.60 -0.43 6.75
C VAL A 22 5.29 0.58 7.65
N ARG A 23 5.39 1.81 7.19
CA ARG A 23 6.02 2.93 7.89
C ARG A 23 5.03 4.07 8.04
N LEU A 24 4.84 4.56 9.26
CA LEU A 24 4.19 5.85 9.49
C LEU A 24 5.12 6.95 8.97
N ILE A 25 4.71 7.64 7.91
CA ILE A 25 5.43 8.79 7.37
C ILE A 25 5.34 9.97 8.33
N GLY A 26 4.12 10.25 8.78
CA GLY A 26 3.83 11.33 9.70
C GLY A 26 2.34 11.57 9.85
N GLU A 27 2.04 12.51 10.72
CA GLU A 27 0.67 12.97 10.97
C GLU A 27 0.55 14.46 10.60
N GLU A 28 -0.61 14.82 10.08
CA GLU A 28 -0.94 16.20 9.77
C GLU A 28 -2.20 16.60 10.52
N THR A 29 -2.20 17.82 11.09
CA THR A 29 -3.36 18.37 11.78
C THR A 29 -4.02 19.43 10.93
N GLY A 30 -5.30 19.22 10.63
CA GLY A 30 -6.12 20.17 9.89
C GLY A 30 -6.50 21.41 10.72
N PRO A 31 -7.04 22.46 10.08
CA PRO A 31 -7.38 23.73 10.73
C PRO A 31 -8.41 23.61 11.87
N LYS A 32 -9.18 22.56 11.88
CA LYS A 32 -10.22 22.26 12.90
C LYS A 32 -9.77 21.22 13.93
N GLY A 33 -8.51 20.78 13.88
CA GLY A 33 -7.95 19.81 14.82
C GLY A 33 -8.07 18.35 14.40
N ASP A 34 -8.66 18.06 13.25
CA ASP A 34 -8.68 16.70 12.70
C ASP A 34 -7.26 16.27 12.33
N ILE A 35 -6.97 14.99 12.57
CA ILE A 35 -5.66 14.40 12.30
C ILE A 35 -5.75 13.46 11.11
N ILE A 36 -4.73 13.50 10.26
CA ILE A 36 -4.51 12.56 9.15
C ILE A 36 -3.19 11.86 9.37
N SER A 37 -3.18 10.53 9.26
CA SER A 37 -1.96 9.72 9.27
C SER A 37 -1.61 9.29 7.84
N ASN A 38 -0.34 9.41 7.48
CA ASN A 38 0.20 9.01 6.19
C ASN A 38 1.13 7.80 6.34
N PHE A 39 0.97 6.79 5.48
CA PHE A 39 1.75 5.56 5.51
C PHE A 39 2.44 5.26 4.18
N ASP A 40 3.67 4.81 4.29
CA ASP A 40 4.43 4.15 3.23
C ASP A 40 4.26 2.63 3.40
N ILE A 41 3.51 2.03 2.49
CA ILE A 41 3.31 0.59 2.43
C ILE A 41 4.22 0.07 1.33
N ARG A 42 5.42 -0.36 1.73
CA ARG A 42 6.45 -0.81 0.80
C ARG A 42 6.39 -2.32 0.66
N LEU A 43 5.93 -2.81 -0.46
CA LEU A 43 5.68 -4.24 -0.68
C LEU A 43 6.87 -5.00 -1.23
N VAL A 44 7.69 -4.34 -2.07
CA VAL A 44 8.88 -4.95 -2.65
C VAL A 44 10.10 -4.06 -2.45
N GLN A 45 11.27 -4.67 -2.47
CA GLN A 45 12.53 -3.96 -2.22
C GLN A 45 12.80 -2.90 -3.29
N PRO A 46 12.98 -1.63 -2.90
CA PRO A 46 13.32 -0.55 -3.83
C PRO A 46 14.56 -0.86 -4.65
N ASN A 47 14.51 -0.52 -5.93
CA ASN A 47 15.59 -0.70 -6.91
C ASN A 47 16.00 -2.16 -7.19
N GLU A 48 15.35 -3.14 -6.58
CA GLU A 48 15.55 -4.56 -6.87
C GLU A 48 14.35 -5.14 -7.62
N ASN A 49 13.13 -4.78 -7.20
CA ASN A 49 11.89 -5.28 -7.78
C ASN A 49 10.90 -4.15 -8.05
N ALA A 50 10.02 -4.37 -9.02
CA ALA A 50 8.84 -3.54 -9.25
C ALA A 50 7.68 -4.45 -9.66
N ILE A 51 6.51 -4.26 -9.05
CA ILE A 51 5.32 -5.04 -9.38
C ILE A 51 4.86 -4.64 -10.79
N PRO A 52 4.63 -5.58 -11.72
CA PRO A 52 4.11 -5.27 -13.05
C PRO A 52 2.79 -4.50 -12.98
N THR A 53 2.55 -3.59 -13.92
CA THR A 53 1.41 -2.65 -13.87
C THR A 53 0.07 -3.35 -13.73
N ALA A 54 -0.18 -4.43 -14.47
CA ALA A 54 -1.44 -5.17 -14.42
C ALA A 54 -1.70 -5.83 -13.05
N GLY A 55 -0.68 -6.42 -12.44
CA GLY A 55 -0.77 -6.99 -11.10
C GLY A 55 -0.95 -5.93 -10.03
N LEU A 56 -0.20 -4.85 -10.10
CA LEU A 56 -0.30 -3.71 -9.19
C LEU A 56 -1.69 -3.07 -9.23
N HIS A 57 -2.24 -2.86 -10.42
CA HIS A 57 -3.57 -2.29 -10.64
C HIS A 57 -4.67 -3.17 -10.03
N THR A 58 -4.56 -4.50 -10.18
CA THR A 58 -5.50 -5.43 -9.56
C THR A 58 -5.37 -5.42 -8.03
N ILE A 59 -4.15 -5.37 -7.50
CA ILE A 59 -3.93 -5.21 -6.04
C ILE A 59 -4.55 -3.91 -5.55
N GLU A 60 -4.38 -2.80 -6.26
CA GLU A 60 -4.98 -1.50 -5.91
C GLU A 60 -6.50 -1.60 -5.74
N HIS A 61 -7.20 -2.16 -6.73
CA HIS A 61 -8.66 -2.31 -6.69
C HIS A 61 -9.12 -3.18 -5.52
N LEU A 62 -8.43 -4.28 -5.28
CA LEU A 62 -8.73 -5.18 -4.16
C LEU A 62 -8.43 -4.53 -2.81
N LEU A 63 -7.29 -3.85 -2.65
CA LEU A 63 -6.95 -3.14 -1.41
C LEU A 63 -7.95 -2.03 -1.10
N ALA A 64 -8.42 -1.29 -2.12
CA ALA A 64 -9.43 -0.24 -1.93
C ALA A 64 -10.69 -0.76 -1.24
N MET A 65 -11.11 -1.98 -1.53
CA MET A 65 -12.25 -2.65 -0.91
C MET A 65 -11.87 -3.31 0.42
N LEU A 66 -10.79 -4.08 0.44
CA LEU A 66 -10.43 -4.97 1.56
C LEU A 66 -9.97 -4.20 2.80
N ILE A 67 -9.26 -3.09 2.64
CA ILE A 67 -8.87 -2.24 3.75
C ILE A 67 -10.11 -1.63 4.40
N ARG A 68 -11.05 -1.11 3.61
CA ARG A 68 -12.31 -0.53 4.12
C ARG A 68 -13.21 -1.52 4.85
N LYS A 69 -13.07 -2.81 4.58
CA LYS A 69 -13.76 -3.87 5.33
C LYS A 69 -13.14 -4.11 6.72
N ARG A 70 -11.87 -3.76 6.92
CA ARG A 70 -11.08 -4.09 8.11
C ARG A 70 -10.88 -2.93 9.06
N ILE A 71 -10.82 -1.71 8.53
CA ILE A 71 -10.56 -0.52 9.31
C ILE A 71 -11.32 0.68 8.73
N ASP A 72 -11.90 1.47 9.60
CA ASP A 72 -12.55 2.72 9.22
C ASP A 72 -11.54 3.83 9.01
N GLY A 73 -11.91 4.82 8.22
CA GLY A 73 -11.14 6.06 8.07
C GLY A 73 -10.12 6.07 6.93
N MET A 74 -10.05 5.05 6.09
CA MET A 74 -9.18 5.13 4.91
C MET A 74 -9.70 6.18 3.92
N ILE A 75 -8.87 7.19 3.66
CA ILE A 75 -9.13 8.24 2.67
C ILE A 75 -8.71 7.74 1.29
N ASP A 76 -7.47 7.28 1.19
CA ASP A 76 -6.89 6.81 -0.07
C ASP A 76 -5.79 5.76 0.17
N CYS A 77 -5.60 4.88 -0.81
CA CYS A 77 -4.48 3.96 -0.89
C CYS A 77 -4.12 3.80 -2.37
N SER A 78 -3.09 4.50 -2.81
CA SER A 78 -2.69 4.60 -4.22
C SER A 78 -1.26 4.12 -4.43
N PRO A 79 -0.95 3.45 -5.57
CA PRO A 79 0.39 2.97 -5.84
C PRO A 79 1.39 4.11 -6.05
N PHE A 80 2.63 3.88 -5.59
CA PHE A 80 3.77 4.73 -5.97
C PHE A 80 4.09 4.57 -7.47
N GLY A 81 4.51 5.64 -8.10
CA GLY A 81 4.97 5.61 -9.49
C GLY A 81 6.13 4.64 -9.76
N CYS A 82 6.96 4.35 -8.77
CA CYS A 82 8.03 3.35 -8.85
C CYS A 82 7.54 1.90 -8.76
N ARG A 83 6.26 1.67 -8.49
CA ARG A 83 5.61 0.34 -8.42
C ARG A 83 6.20 -0.58 -7.34
N THR A 84 6.71 -0.01 -6.25
CA THR A 84 7.25 -0.79 -5.12
C THR A 84 6.29 -0.89 -3.94
N GLY A 85 5.18 -0.19 -3.99
CA GLY A 85 4.16 -0.19 -2.94
C GLY A 85 3.14 0.91 -3.11
N PHE A 86 2.55 1.32 -1.98
CA PHE A 86 1.40 2.23 -1.93
C PHE A 86 1.60 3.34 -0.92
N HIS A 87 1.04 4.51 -1.21
CA HIS A 87 0.80 5.56 -0.24
C HIS A 87 -0.62 5.42 0.30
N MET A 88 -0.77 5.40 1.62
CA MET A 88 -2.06 5.29 2.29
C MET A 88 -2.30 6.49 3.20
N ILE A 89 -3.50 7.03 3.14
CA ILE A 89 -3.95 8.17 3.94
C ILE A 89 -5.14 7.75 4.78
N MET A 90 -5.06 8.01 6.09
CA MET A 90 -6.09 7.65 7.08
C MET A 90 -6.56 8.86 7.87
N TRP A 91 -7.86 8.95 8.15
CA TRP A 91 -8.35 9.78 9.23
C TRP A 91 -7.93 9.22 10.58
N GLY A 92 -7.53 10.10 11.49
CA GLY A 92 -7.14 9.73 12.85
C GLY A 92 -5.69 9.29 13.01
N GLN A 93 -5.35 8.90 14.21
CA GLN A 93 -4.01 8.40 14.58
C GLN A 93 -4.01 6.87 14.51
N HIS A 94 -3.06 6.33 13.76
CA HIS A 94 -2.88 4.90 13.60
C HIS A 94 -1.40 4.54 13.71
N SER A 95 -1.10 3.35 14.23
CA SER A 95 0.26 2.84 14.32
C SER A 95 0.66 2.04 13.08
N SER A 96 1.96 1.97 12.80
CA SER A 96 2.50 1.10 11.76
C SER A 96 2.14 -0.37 11.98
N THR A 97 2.11 -0.82 13.24
CA THR A 97 1.73 -2.20 13.60
C THR A 97 0.29 -2.51 13.24
N GLU A 98 -0.63 -1.60 13.57
CA GLU A 98 -2.05 -1.74 13.22
C GLU A 98 -2.25 -1.83 11.72
N ILE A 99 -1.68 -0.90 10.97
CA ILE A 99 -1.81 -0.87 9.51
C ILE A 99 -1.10 -2.07 8.87
N ALA A 100 0.05 -2.49 9.38
CA ALA A 100 0.75 -3.67 8.86
C ALA A 100 -0.10 -4.95 8.99
N LYS A 101 -0.84 -5.12 10.07
CA LYS A 101 -1.80 -6.24 10.23
C LYS A 101 -2.94 -6.16 9.22
N VAL A 102 -3.53 -4.98 9.05
CA VAL A 102 -4.60 -4.76 8.06
C VAL A 102 -4.13 -5.07 6.64
N ILE A 103 -2.93 -4.64 6.28
CA ILE A 103 -2.32 -4.93 4.98
C ILE A 103 -2.05 -6.42 4.82
N LYS A 104 -1.43 -7.07 5.81
CA LYS A 104 -1.18 -8.52 5.79
C LYS A 104 -2.46 -9.31 5.51
N GLU A 105 -3.50 -9.11 6.32
CA GLU A 105 -4.79 -9.79 6.16
C GLU A 105 -5.45 -9.50 4.81
N SER A 106 -5.30 -8.28 4.30
CA SER A 106 -5.81 -7.92 2.98
C SER A 106 -5.07 -8.64 1.86
N LEU A 107 -3.74 -8.74 1.95
CA LEU A 107 -2.93 -9.49 0.97
C LEU A 107 -3.21 -11.00 1.04
N GLU A 108 -3.45 -11.56 2.22
CA GLU A 108 -3.87 -12.95 2.39
C GLU A 108 -5.20 -13.22 1.68
N GLU A 109 -6.18 -12.31 1.78
CA GLU A 109 -7.44 -12.43 1.06
C GLU A 109 -7.24 -12.30 -0.45
N ILE A 110 -6.40 -11.37 -0.92
CA ILE A 110 -6.05 -11.26 -2.36
C ILE A 110 -5.44 -12.57 -2.87
N ALA A 111 -4.49 -13.14 -2.15
CA ALA A 111 -3.86 -14.40 -2.53
C ALA A 111 -4.85 -15.57 -2.63
N SER A 112 -5.99 -15.49 -1.96
CA SER A 112 -7.06 -16.50 -1.94
C SER A 112 -8.22 -16.22 -2.89
N VAL A 113 -8.28 -15.05 -3.56
CA VAL A 113 -9.32 -14.72 -4.54
C VAL A 113 -9.34 -15.78 -5.64
N SER A 114 -10.52 -16.36 -5.87
CA SER A 114 -10.63 -17.51 -6.77
C SER A 114 -10.94 -17.10 -8.21
N THR A 115 -11.73 -16.04 -8.41
CA THR A 115 -12.24 -15.65 -9.72
C THR A 115 -12.04 -14.18 -10.00
N TRP A 116 -11.99 -13.85 -11.29
CA TRP A 116 -11.90 -12.49 -11.78
C TRP A 116 -13.12 -11.63 -11.38
N GLU A 117 -14.28 -12.24 -11.28
CA GLU A 117 -15.53 -11.58 -10.90
C GLU A 117 -15.51 -11.00 -9.49
N ASP A 118 -14.61 -11.48 -8.64
CA ASP A 118 -14.41 -10.95 -7.28
C ASP A 118 -13.58 -9.66 -7.24
N VAL A 119 -12.96 -9.27 -8.36
CA VAL A 119 -12.18 -8.03 -8.46
C VAL A 119 -13.12 -6.86 -8.79
N PRO A 120 -13.22 -5.83 -7.91
CA PRO A 120 -14.13 -4.71 -8.13
C PRO A 120 -13.62 -3.75 -9.20
N GLY A 121 -14.54 -3.02 -9.83
CA GLY A 121 -14.22 -1.86 -10.66
C GLY A 121 -13.49 -2.17 -11.97
N THR A 122 -13.72 -3.31 -12.59
CA THR A 122 -12.97 -3.79 -13.76
C THR A 122 -13.70 -3.64 -15.09
N THR A 123 -14.66 -2.73 -15.15
CA THR A 123 -15.40 -2.44 -16.38
C THR A 123 -14.92 -1.13 -17.01
N ILE A 124 -15.26 -0.92 -18.28
CA ILE A 124 -14.91 0.31 -18.99
C ILE A 124 -15.51 1.57 -18.33
N GLU A 125 -16.66 1.43 -17.68
CA GLU A 125 -17.33 2.53 -16.97
C GLU A 125 -16.69 2.84 -15.62
N SER A 126 -16.10 1.83 -14.97
CA SER A 126 -15.60 1.94 -13.58
C SER A 126 -14.09 2.15 -13.48
N CYS A 127 -13.35 1.98 -14.58
CA CYS A 127 -11.89 2.03 -14.58
C CYS A 127 -11.36 2.77 -15.81
N GLY A 128 -10.37 3.63 -15.60
CA GLY A 128 -9.73 4.40 -16.67
C GLY A 128 -8.86 3.55 -17.61
N ASN A 129 -8.42 2.38 -17.17
CA ASN A 129 -7.67 1.41 -17.99
C ASN A 129 -8.04 -0.03 -17.60
N TYR A 130 -9.29 -0.38 -17.83
CA TYR A 130 -9.86 -1.66 -17.38
C TYR A 130 -9.20 -2.92 -18.00
N LYS A 131 -8.43 -2.76 -19.07
CA LYS A 131 -7.70 -3.87 -19.73
C LYS A 131 -6.35 -4.19 -19.08
N ASP A 132 -5.78 -3.27 -18.30
CA ASP A 132 -4.48 -3.45 -17.65
C ASP A 132 -4.66 -4.03 -16.25
N HIS A 133 -5.12 -5.29 -16.19
CA HIS A 133 -5.33 -6.06 -14.98
C HIS A 133 -4.80 -7.48 -15.12
N SER A 134 -4.35 -8.07 -14.01
CA SER A 134 -3.98 -9.47 -13.92
C SER A 134 -4.20 -10.00 -12.50
N LEU A 135 -5.23 -10.82 -12.32
CA LEU A 135 -5.48 -11.50 -11.05
C LEU A 135 -4.37 -12.51 -10.73
N PHE A 136 -3.89 -13.23 -11.73
CA PHE A 136 -2.78 -14.16 -11.55
C PHE A 136 -1.53 -13.46 -11.00
N SER A 137 -1.11 -12.37 -11.64
CA SER A 137 0.03 -11.56 -11.19
C SER A 137 -0.19 -11.00 -9.78
N ALA A 138 -1.37 -10.45 -9.50
CA ALA A 138 -1.71 -9.92 -8.17
C ALA A 138 -1.56 -10.99 -7.08
N LYS A 139 -2.10 -12.19 -7.30
CA LYS A 139 -2.03 -13.30 -6.35
C LYS A 139 -0.59 -13.77 -6.13
N GLU A 140 0.18 -13.95 -7.18
CA GLU A 140 1.57 -14.41 -7.08
C GLU A 140 2.45 -13.40 -6.34
N TRP A 141 2.32 -12.11 -6.64
CA TRP A 141 3.05 -11.07 -5.91
C TRP A 141 2.63 -10.99 -4.45
N CYS A 142 1.33 -11.10 -4.14
CA CYS A 142 0.87 -11.15 -2.75
C CYS A 142 1.47 -12.35 -1.99
N ARG A 143 1.55 -13.52 -2.60
CA ARG A 143 2.19 -14.69 -1.98
C ARG A 143 3.67 -14.47 -1.71
N LEU A 144 4.41 -13.94 -2.68
CA LEU A 144 5.84 -13.63 -2.53
C LEU A 144 6.09 -12.61 -1.41
N ILE A 145 5.23 -11.59 -1.32
CA ILE A 145 5.31 -10.57 -0.27
C ILE A 145 5.02 -11.18 1.11
N LEU A 146 3.96 -11.97 1.22
CA LEU A 146 3.57 -12.64 2.48
C LEU A 146 4.62 -13.63 2.96
N ASP A 147 5.27 -14.35 2.06
CA ASP A 147 6.34 -15.31 2.38
C ASP A 147 7.56 -14.63 3.03
N GLN A 148 7.83 -13.38 2.70
CA GLN A 148 8.89 -12.58 3.33
C GLN A 148 8.48 -12.04 4.70
N GLY A 149 7.18 -11.97 5.00
CA GLY A 149 6.62 -11.33 6.18
C GLY A 149 6.61 -9.81 6.09
N ILE A 150 5.58 -9.19 6.63
CA ILE A 150 5.43 -7.73 6.65
C ILE A 150 5.94 -7.19 7.98
N SER A 151 6.88 -6.26 7.92
CA SER A 151 7.43 -5.57 9.09
C SER A 151 6.65 -4.29 9.38
N ASP A 152 6.59 -3.89 10.63
CA ASP A 152 6.11 -2.57 11.04
C ASP A 152 7.22 -1.53 11.21
N ASN A 153 8.44 -1.90 10.79
CA ASN A 153 9.63 -1.04 10.83
C ASN A 153 10.40 -1.13 9.50
N PRO A 154 10.78 0.01 8.89
CA PRO A 154 11.46 0.01 7.60
C PRO A 154 12.93 -0.44 7.66
N PHE A 155 13.58 -0.38 8.82
CA PHE A 155 15.02 -0.63 8.96
C PHE A 155 15.33 -1.93 9.68
N GLU A 156 14.41 -2.39 10.54
CA GLU A 156 14.51 -3.63 11.28
C GLU A 156 13.33 -4.54 10.96
N ARG A 157 13.56 -5.86 10.96
CA ARG A 157 12.51 -6.83 10.66
C ARG A 157 11.70 -7.16 11.92
N HIS A 158 10.61 -6.43 12.14
CA HIS A 158 9.59 -6.72 13.14
C HIS A 158 8.34 -7.24 12.44
N ILE A 159 8.27 -8.55 12.23
CA ILE A 159 7.19 -9.20 11.49
C ILE A 159 5.90 -9.21 12.32
N VAL A 160 4.78 -8.79 11.71
CA VAL A 160 3.44 -8.79 12.32
C VAL A 160 2.63 -10.01 11.90
#